data_6398597011e772526f1749790b71fb35
#
_entry.id   6398597011e772526f1749790b71fb35
#
_cell.length_a   1.000
_cell.length_b   1.000
_cell.length_c   1.000
_cell.angle_alpha   90.00
_cell.angle_beta   90.00
_cell.angle_gamma   90.00
#
_symmetry.space_group_name_H-M   'P 1'
#
loop_
_entity.id
_entity.type
_entity.pdbx_description
1 polymer ?
#
loop_
_entity_poly.entity_id
_entity_poly.type
_entity_poly.pdbx_seq_one_letter_code
_entity_poly.pdbx_strand_id
1 'polypeptide(L)'
;MIFFLLLGAVFAGKLLTLKIQSKLLKIRHMQGKILWADDEIELLKPHVLFLESKGYQVETATNGQDAIEKALAQHFDIIFLDENMPGLSGLETLAQIKEQKALVPVVMITKSEEEHIMEEAIGSKIADYLIKPVNPNQILLSIKKNLDHSKLISQKTNASYQQEFRQLGMQLSGRLDADEWKELYTKLVFWELQLDNIEDTGMREIFEMQKKEANKLFCDFIEDNYLDWTSGDPDAPTMIHTLIKDRIAPLIGKEKLAVLVIDNLRFDQWKTIEGIVGRYFQKEKEDIVFSILPTATHYARNAFFAGLLPSEIERRFPTLWKNEDDEGGKNMHEKDFLEAQLKRLGKNVKWSYNKITNVEAGKKLGDQFHLWKDNDVNFIVYNFVDMLSHARTEMEVIRELADNEAAYRSITTSWLEHSPLLDILKKIAEAGHKLIITTDHGTIKVTKPVRIVGERNTNSNLRYKAGRGLSYDAKEVFVVKNPQEAQLPKLKLSAEFVFAREQDFFVYPNNYNHFVNYYGHTFQHGGISLEEILIPFVELTAK
;
A
#
# COMPACT_ATOMS: atom_id res chain seq x y z
N MET A 1 50.35 -45.71 -13.48
CA MET A 1 50.25 -44.39 -12.84
C MET A 1 48.90 -43.69 -13.10
N ILE A 2 48.32 -43.77 -14.30
CA ILE A 2 47.02 -43.14 -14.65
C ILE A 2 45.82 -43.80 -13.95
N PHE A 3 45.84 -45.10 -13.69
CA PHE A 3 44.75 -45.86 -13.04
C PHE A 3 44.56 -45.50 -11.55
N PHE A 4 45.65 -45.17 -10.84
CA PHE A 4 45.58 -44.73 -9.43
C PHE A 4 45.06 -43.30 -9.29
N LEU A 5 45.31 -42.42 -10.25
CA LEU A 5 44.78 -41.06 -10.27
C LEU A 5 43.26 -41.00 -10.53
N LEU A 6 42.76 -41.89 -11.40
CA LEU A 6 41.32 -42.02 -11.68
C LEU A 6 40.53 -42.60 -10.49
N LEU A 7 41.09 -43.59 -9.76
CA LEU A 7 40.46 -44.12 -8.54
C LEU A 7 40.40 -43.06 -7.43
N GLY A 8 41.44 -42.25 -7.26
CA GLY A 8 41.48 -41.15 -6.29
C GLY A 8 40.44 -40.07 -6.57
N ALA A 9 40.22 -39.71 -7.84
CA ALA A 9 39.21 -38.73 -8.25
C ALA A 9 37.76 -39.23 -8.04
N VAL A 10 37.50 -40.51 -8.29
CA VAL A 10 36.19 -41.14 -8.04
C VAL A 10 35.88 -41.25 -6.54
N PHE A 11 36.88 -41.55 -5.71
CA PHE A 11 36.73 -41.60 -4.25
C PHE A 11 36.52 -40.22 -3.65
N ALA A 12 37.25 -39.19 -4.10
CA ALA A 12 37.07 -37.81 -3.68
C ALA A 12 35.70 -37.27 -4.10
N GLY A 13 35.22 -37.58 -5.30
CA GLY A 13 33.89 -37.23 -5.77
C GLY A 13 32.76 -37.88 -4.93
N LYS A 14 32.89 -39.18 -4.60
CA LYS A 14 31.92 -39.84 -3.70
C LYS A 14 31.94 -39.30 -2.28
N LEU A 15 33.11 -38.94 -1.72
CA LEU A 15 33.21 -38.33 -0.40
C LEU A 15 32.56 -36.90 -0.38
N LEU A 16 32.76 -36.16 -1.46
CA LEU A 16 32.14 -34.82 -1.61
C LEU A 16 30.62 -34.94 -1.73
N THR A 17 30.12 -35.90 -2.52
CA THR A 17 28.67 -36.15 -2.68
C THR A 17 28.03 -36.62 -1.36
N LEU A 18 28.70 -37.48 -0.60
CA LEU A 18 28.26 -37.94 0.72
C LEU A 18 28.26 -36.79 1.75
N LYS A 19 29.26 -35.89 1.72
CA LYS A 19 29.26 -34.67 2.56
C LYS A 19 28.16 -33.68 2.18
N ILE A 20 27.89 -33.51 0.89
CA ILE A 20 26.79 -32.68 0.40
C ILE A 20 25.44 -33.29 0.78
N GLN A 21 25.25 -34.59 0.59
CA GLN A 21 24.01 -35.28 1.00
C GLN A 21 23.82 -35.27 2.51
N SER A 22 24.87 -35.44 3.32
CA SER A 22 24.75 -35.31 4.79
C SER A 22 24.46 -33.90 5.25
N LYS A 23 24.97 -32.88 4.54
CA LYS A 23 24.66 -31.47 4.79
C LYS A 23 23.24 -31.11 4.38
N LEU A 24 22.76 -31.66 3.25
CA LEU A 24 21.38 -31.52 2.78
C LEU A 24 20.37 -32.28 3.67
N LEU A 25 20.73 -33.46 4.20
CA LEU A 25 19.91 -34.19 5.19
C LEU A 25 19.83 -33.44 6.54
N LYS A 26 20.93 -32.80 6.99
CA LYS A 26 20.92 -31.94 8.18
C LYS A 26 20.03 -30.70 7.98
N ILE A 27 20.06 -30.07 6.81
CA ILE A 27 19.20 -28.93 6.48
C ILE A 27 17.72 -29.35 6.44
N ARG A 28 17.41 -30.57 6.02
CA ARG A 28 16.03 -31.10 5.93
C ARG A 28 15.39 -31.44 7.28
N HIS A 29 16.14 -31.39 8.39
CA HIS A 29 15.67 -31.65 9.75
C HIS A 29 15.88 -30.47 10.72
N MET A 30 16.31 -29.30 10.24
CA MET A 30 16.39 -28.11 11.09
C MET A 30 14.99 -27.60 11.40
N GLN A 31 14.63 -27.57 12.69
CA GLN A 31 13.33 -27.07 13.17
C GLN A 31 13.31 -25.56 13.35
N GLY A 32 14.48 -24.89 13.38
CA GLY A 32 14.61 -23.45 13.50
C GLY A 32 15.98 -23.03 14.03
N LYS A 33 16.30 -21.74 13.90
CA LYS A 33 17.53 -21.10 14.37
C LYS A 33 17.23 -20.15 15.53
N ILE A 34 17.90 -20.33 16.63
CA ILE A 34 17.68 -19.64 17.89
C ILE A 34 18.90 -18.78 18.22
N LEU A 35 18.69 -17.51 18.60
CA LEU A 35 19.69 -16.73 19.30
C LEU A 35 19.38 -16.72 20.80
N TRP A 36 20.35 -17.00 21.66
CA TRP A 36 20.20 -16.96 23.11
C TRP A 36 21.29 -16.09 23.73
N ALA A 37 20.87 -14.95 24.28
CA ALA A 37 21.75 -14.02 24.98
C ALA A 37 21.55 -14.11 26.48
N ASP A 38 22.62 -14.38 27.20
CA ASP A 38 22.66 -14.52 28.66
C ASP A 38 24.12 -14.39 29.11
N ASP A 39 24.42 -13.61 30.13
CA ASP A 39 25.78 -13.41 30.60
C ASP A 39 26.34 -14.68 31.29
N GLU A 40 25.45 -15.53 31.79
CA GLU A 40 25.77 -16.84 32.37
C GLU A 40 25.55 -18.01 31.37
N ILE A 41 25.57 -17.76 30.06
CA ILE A 41 25.22 -18.75 29.00
C ILE A 41 26.03 -20.04 29.06
N GLU A 42 27.26 -20.01 29.56
CA GLU A 42 28.08 -21.21 29.74
C GLU A 42 27.47 -22.18 30.78
N LEU A 43 26.74 -21.67 31.78
CA LEU A 43 26.02 -22.48 32.76
C LEU A 43 24.77 -23.12 32.13
N LEU A 44 24.25 -22.52 31.06
CA LEU A 44 23.07 -23.00 30.32
C LEU A 44 23.42 -23.99 29.18
N LYS A 45 24.66 -24.39 29.05
CA LYS A 45 25.14 -25.34 28.03
C LYS A 45 24.31 -26.63 27.96
N PRO A 46 23.84 -27.25 29.08
CA PRO A 46 22.93 -28.40 29.02
C PRO A 46 21.60 -28.10 28.31
N HIS A 47 21.08 -26.88 28.44
CA HIS A 47 19.84 -26.43 27.78
C HIS A 47 20.09 -26.25 26.27
N VAL A 48 21.22 -25.66 25.90
CA VAL A 48 21.62 -25.50 24.50
C VAL A 48 21.73 -26.88 23.83
N LEU A 49 22.46 -27.82 24.45
CA LEU A 49 22.61 -29.20 23.94
C LEU A 49 21.25 -29.92 23.83
N PHE A 50 20.35 -29.70 24.79
CA PHE A 50 19.00 -30.25 24.74
C PHE A 50 18.24 -29.74 23.50
N LEU A 51 18.26 -28.43 23.22
CA LEU A 51 17.60 -27.83 22.05
C LEU A 51 18.24 -28.33 20.74
N GLU A 52 19.55 -28.41 20.69
CA GLU A 52 20.27 -28.98 19.53
C GLU A 52 19.88 -30.45 19.29
N SER A 53 19.69 -31.24 20.36
CA SER A 53 19.22 -32.62 20.26
C SER A 53 17.79 -32.72 19.70
N LYS A 54 17.00 -31.63 19.82
CA LYS A 54 15.64 -31.51 19.27
C LYS A 54 15.63 -30.96 17.84
N GLY A 55 16.80 -30.70 17.25
CA GLY A 55 16.93 -30.26 15.86
C GLY A 55 16.95 -28.74 15.66
N TYR A 56 17.06 -27.94 16.72
CA TYR A 56 17.27 -26.50 16.64
C TYR A 56 18.75 -26.17 16.49
N GLN A 57 19.06 -25.12 15.77
CA GLN A 57 20.41 -24.54 15.77
C GLN A 57 20.43 -23.39 16.79
N VAL A 58 21.29 -23.49 17.80
CA VAL A 58 21.38 -22.45 18.84
C VAL A 58 22.69 -21.67 18.65
N GLU A 59 22.56 -20.37 18.54
CA GLU A 59 23.68 -19.42 18.57
C GLU A 59 23.61 -18.61 19.85
N THR A 60 24.72 -18.42 20.55
CA THR A 60 24.75 -17.83 21.88
C THR A 60 25.43 -16.45 21.86
N ALA A 61 25.02 -15.55 22.73
CA ALA A 61 25.63 -14.26 23.01
C ALA A 61 25.80 -14.08 24.52
N THR A 62 26.82 -13.37 24.95
CA THR A 62 27.13 -13.15 26.38
C THR A 62 26.73 -11.75 26.87
N ASN A 63 26.21 -10.90 26.01
CA ASN A 63 25.78 -9.54 26.32
C ASN A 63 24.84 -9.01 25.25
N GLY A 64 24.14 -7.91 25.53
CA GLY A 64 23.16 -7.30 24.64
C GLY A 64 23.73 -6.80 23.32
N GLN A 65 24.94 -6.21 23.33
CA GLN A 65 25.56 -5.70 22.11
C GLN A 65 25.88 -6.81 21.10
N ASP A 66 26.48 -7.93 21.55
CA ASP A 66 26.75 -9.11 20.72
C ASP A 66 25.44 -9.73 20.18
N ALA A 67 24.38 -9.72 21.01
CA ALA A 67 23.07 -10.19 20.59
C ALA A 67 22.48 -9.33 19.45
N ILE A 68 22.58 -8.01 19.55
CA ILE A 68 22.11 -7.08 18.50
C ILE A 68 22.92 -7.30 17.21
N GLU A 69 24.24 -7.34 17.28
CA GLU A 69 25.10 -7.54 16.11
C GLU A 69 24.77 -8.84 15.38
N LYS A 70 24.61 -9.95 16.12
CA LYS A 70 24.20 -11.24 15.55
C LYS A 70 22.79 -11.21 14.98
N ALA A 71 21.84 -10.63 15.71
CA ALA A 71 20.46 -10.52 15.26
C ALA A 71 20.33 -9.72 13.96
N LEU A 72 21.17 -8.69 13.76
CA LEU A 72 21.17 -7.88 12.53
C LEU A 72 21.91 -8.56 11.37
N ALA A 73 23.00 -9.27 11.68
CA ALA A 73 23.85 -9.91 10.65
C ALA A 73 23.19 -11.14 9.97
N GLN A 74 22.25 -11.81 10.64
CA GLN A 74 21.65 -13.04 10.14
C GLN A 74 20.20 -13.22 10.62
N HIS A 75 19.50 -14.21 10.05
CA HIS A 75 18.13 -14.54 10.41
C HIS A 75 18.08 -15.50 11.60
N PHE A 76 17.20 -15.20 12.56
CA PHE A 76 16.81 -16.09 13.66
C PHE A 76 15.29 -16.20 13.69
N ASP A 77 14.80 -17.41 13.97
CA ASP A 77 13.37 -17.69 14.09
C ASP A 77 12.79 -17.23 15.43
N ILE A 78 13.62 -17.24 16.49
CA ILE A 78 13.27 -16.78 17.83
C ILE A 78 14.53 -16.33 18.57
N ILE A 79 14.40 -15.33 19.45
CA ILE A 79 15.48 -14.80 20.26
C ILE A 79 15.11 -14.91 21.73
N PHE A 80 16.02 -15.44 22.58
CA PHE A 80 15.93 -15.42 24.03
C PHE A 80 16.89 -14.37 24.57
N LEU A 81 16.40 -13.47 25.44
CA LEU A 81 17.20 -12.44 26.09
C LEU A 81 17.08 -12.53 27.61
N ASP A 82 18.21 -12.63 28.28
CA ASP A 82 18.23 -12.38 29.72
C ASP A 82 18.08 -10.87 30.01
N GLU A 83 17.35 -10.53 31.07
CA GLU A 83 17.16 -9.14 31.47
C GLU A 83 18.45 -8.55 32.06
N ASN A 84 19.19 -9.31 32.86
CA ASN A 84 20.35 -8.84 33.59
C ASN A 84 21.65 -9.17 32.85
N MET A 85 21.96 -8.40 31.81
CA MET A 85 23.21 -8.53 31.05
C MET A 85 24.14 -7.33 31.29
N PRO A 86 25.49 -7.51 31.25
CA PRO A 86 26.41 -6.40 31.36
C PRO A 86 26.32 -5.47 30.12
N GLY A 87 26.29 -4.17 30.38
CA GLY A 87 26.22 -3.11 29.36
C GLY A 87 24.78 -2.73 29.04
N LEU A 88 24.16 -3.40 28.09
CA LEU A 88 22.74 -3.20 27.75
C LEU A 88 21.88 -4.23 28.47
N SER A 89 20.79 -3.77 29.10
CA SER A 89 19.76 -4.66 29.66
C SER A 89 19.05 -5.45 28.58
N GLY A 90 18.31 -6.49 28.96
CA GLY A 90 17.47 -7.25 28.03
C GLY A 90 16.40 -6.38 27.36
N LEU A 91 15.76 -5.46 28.10
CA LEU A 91 14.78 -4.52 27.56
C LEU A 91 15.37 -3.53 26.56
N GLU A 92 16.54 -2.97 26.86
CA GLU A 92 17.26 -2.08 25.93
C GLU A 92 17.69 -2.82 24.66
N THR A 93 18.16 -4.08 24.81
CA THR A 93 18.52 -4.97 23.70
C THR A 93 17.30 -5.31 22.84
N LEU A 94 16.17 -5.64 23.48
CA LEU A 94 14.87 -5.89 22.82
C LEU A 94 14.44 -4.69 21.99
N ALA A 95 14.48 -3.47 22.55
CA ALA A 95 14.07 -2.27 21.86
C ALA A 95 14.86 -2.06 20.56
N GLN A 96 16.20 -2.19 20.62
CA GLN A 96 17.06 -2.02 19.45
C GLN A 96 16.88 -3.12 18.39
N ILE A 97 16.67 -4.37 18.80
CA ILE A 97 16.38 -5.46 17.86
C ILE A 97 15.02 -5.22 17.19
N LYS A 98 13.99 -4.84 17.96
CA LYS A 98 12.64 -4.62 17.43
C LYS A 98 12.53 -3.41 16.52
N GLU A 99 13.37 -2.41 16.67
CA GLU A 99 13.43 -1.25 15.78
C GLU A 99 13.77 -1.66 14.33
N GLN A 100 14.64 -2.64 14.14
CA GLN A 100 15.08 -3.09 12.82
C GLN A 100 14.45 -4.43 12.39
N LYS A 101 14.06 -5.28 13.34
CA LYS A 101 13.43 -6.60 13.10
C LYS A 101 12.15 -6.77 13.92
N ALA A 102 11.15 -5.95 13.64
CA ALA A 102 9.89 -5.87 14.39
C ALA A 102 9.16 -7.22 14.55
N LEU A 103 9.26 -8.13 13.58
CA LEU A 103 8.49 -9.37 13.51
C LEU A 103 9.16 -10.55 14.23
N VAL A 104 10.48 -10.52 14.50
CA VAL A 104 11.15 -11.65 15.15
C VAL A 104 10.59 -11.84 16.58
N PRO A 105 10.11 -13.03 16.95
CA PRO A 105 9.65 -13.28 18.31
C PRO A 105 10.82 -13.23 19.29
N VAL A 106 10.66 -12.42 20.35
CA VAL A 106 11.65 -12.28 21.43
C VAL A 106 11.02 -12.73 22.74
N VAL A 107 11.71 -13.61 23.45
CA VAL A 107 11.31 -14.16 24.74
C VAL A 107 12.28 -13.63 25.80
N MET A 108 11.73 -12.94 26.81
CA MET A 108 12.51 -12.46 27.92
C MET A 108 12.70 -13.56 28.98
N ILE A 109 13.90 -13.68 29.53
CA ILE A 109 14.21 -14.60 30.63
C ILE A 109 14.79 -13.76 31.79
N THR A 110 14.24 -13.87 32.99
CA THR A 110 14.68 -13.03 34.11
C THR A 110 14.58 -13.75 35.47
N LYS A 111 15.30 -13.25 36.44
CA LYS A 111 15.24 -13.70 37.85
C LYS A 111 14.15 -12.96 38.65
N SER A 112 13.58 -11.89 38.13
CA SER A 112 12.65 -11.00 38.86
C SER A 112 11.19 -11.28 38.50
N GLU A 113 10.32 -11.32 39.50
CA GLU A 113 8.85 -11.31 39.37
C GLU A 113 8.31 -9.86 39.50
N GLU A 114 9.15 -8.84 39.38
CA GLU A 114 8.72 -7.45 39.54
C GLU A 114 7.73 -7.05 38.44
N GLU A 115 6.55 -6.66 38.86
CA GLU A 115 5.39 -6.35 38.03
C GLU A 115 5.68 -5.26 36.98
N HIS A 116 6.49 -4.26 37.32
CA HIS A 116 6.85 -3.16 36.41
C HIS A 116 7.76 -3.62 35.25
N ILE A 117 8.66 -4.59 35.45
CA ILE A 117 9.50 -5.15 34.36
C ILE A 117 8.63 -5.97 33.41
N MET A 118 7.65 -6.70 33.94
CA MET A 118 6.67 -7.43 33.11
C MET A 118 5.80 -6.48 32.29
N GLU A 119 5.30 -5.40 32.89
CA GLU A 119 4.50 -4.39 32.17
C GLU A 119 5.29 -3.69 31.08
N GLU A 120 6.53 -3.32 31.34
CA GLU A 120 7.40 -2.68 30.36
C GLU A 120 7.79 -3.65 29.22
N ALA A 121 8.09 -4.90 29.53
CA ALA A 121 8.37 -5.95 28.56
C ALA A 121 7.13 -6.23 27.66
N ILE A 122 5.93 -6.31 28.24
CA ILE A 122 4.66 -6.46 27.50
C ILE A 122 4.43 -5.23 26.61
N GLY A 123 4.64 -4.03 27.11
CA GLY A 123 4.58 -2.78 26.34
C GLY A 123 5.56 -2.76 25.15
N SER A 124 6.71 -3.41 25.30
CA SER A 124 7.75 -3.53 24.26
C SER A 124 7.51 -4.68 23.26
N LYS A 125 6.32 -5.29 23.24
CA LYS A 125 5.88 -6.35 22.29
C LYS A 125 6.75 -7.62 22.34
N ILE A 126 7.03 -8.15 23.53
CA ILE A 126 7.64 -9.47 23.69
C ILE A 126 6.66 -10.58 23.23
N ALA A 127 7.22 -11.72 22.84
CA ALA A 127 6.46 -12.90 22.43
C ALA A 127 6.09 -13.81 23.63
N ASP A 128 6.97 -13.86 24.63
CA ASP A 128 6.77 -14.65 25.86
C ASP A 128 7.71 -14.16 26.97
N TYR A 129 7.48 -14.62 28.21
CA TYR A 129 8.25 -14.27 29.39
C TYR A 129 8.50 -15.52 30.26
N LEU A 130 9.75 -15.77 30.64
CA LEU A 130 10.15 -16.92 31.44
C LEU A 130 10.92 -16.48 32.68
N ILE A 131 10.64 -17.11 33.83
CA ILE A 131 11.29 -16.79 35.10
C ILE A 131 12.36 -17.85 35.43
N LYS A 132 13.58 -17.41 35.75
CA LYS A 132 14.67 -18.30 36.22
C LYS A 132 14.36 -18.86 37.60
N PRO A 133 14.64 -20.16 37.86
CA PRO A 133 15.35 -21.10 37.00
C PRO A 133 14.47 -21.68 35.89
N VAL A 134 14.88 -21.57 34.64
CA VAL A 134 14.15 -22.11 33.50
C VAL A 134 14.41 -23.60 33.33
N ASN A 135 13.36 -24.33 33.04
CA ASN A 135 13.46 -25.76 32.69
C ASN A 135 13.59 -25.89 31.17
N PRO A 136 14.46 -26.78 30.62
CA PRO A 136 14.59 -27.01 29.18
C PRO A 136 13.27 -27.28 28.48
N ASN A 137 12.30 -27.93 29.14
CA ASN A 137 10.97 -28.17 28.58
C ASN A 137 10.12 -26.89 28.48
N GLN A 138 10.29 -25.93 29.40
CA GLN A 138 9.60 -24.64 29.33
C GLN A 138 10.12 -23.82 28.13
N ILE A 139 11.43 -23.81 27.90
CA ILE A 139 12.04 -23.16 26.74
C ILE A 139 11.52 -23.82 25.46
N LEU A 140 11.53 -25.16 25.37
CA LEU A 140 11.01 -25.88 24.21
C LEU A 140 9.51 -25.60 23.98
N LEU A 141 8.72 -25.47 25.04
CA LEU A 141 7.30 -25.13 24.96
C LEU A 141 7.09 -23.72 24.43
N SER A 142 7.87 -22.74 24.92
CA SER A 142 7.86 -21.37 24.43
C SER A 142 8.27 -21.28 22.96
N ILE A 143 9.30 -22.02 22.54
CA ILE A 143 9.71 -22.12 21.14
C ILE A 143 8.54 -22.65 20.29
N LYS A 144 7.96 -23.78 20.67
CA LYS A 144 6.85 -24.39 19.93
C LYS A 144 5.64 -23.47 19.83
N LYS A 145 5.26 -22.84 20.96
CA LYS A 145 4.16 -21.87 20.99
C LYS A 145 4.36 -20.73 19.99
N ASN A 146 5.57 -20.18 19.92
CA ASN A 146 5.86 -19.03 19.07
C ASN A 146 6.14 -19.40 17.60
N LEU A 147 6.84 -20.50 17.32
CA LEU A 147 7.14 -20.94 15.96
C LEU A 147 5.99 -21.72 15.31
N ASP A 148 5.32 -22.61 16.04
CA ASP A 148 4.19 -23.37 15.52
C ASP A 148 2.96 -22.49 15.31
N HIS A 149 2.77 -21.45 16.14
CA HIS A 149 1.71 -20.47 15.95
C HIS A 149 1.89 -19.69 14.64
N SER A 150 3.10 -19.26 14.31
CA SER A 150 3.42 -18.62 13.03
C SER A 150 3.18 -19.56 11.84
N LYS A 151 3.62 -20.82 11.93
CA LYS A 151 3.35 -21.84 10.90
C LYS A 151 1.87 -22.18 10.76
N LEU A 152 1.14 -22.27 11.87
CA LEU A 152 -0.30 -22.56 11.87
C LEU A 152 -1.10 -21.40 11.25
N ILE A 153 -0.72 -20.14 11.53
CA ILE A 153 -1.32 -18.97 10.88
C ILE A 153 -1.06 -19.03 9.38
N SER A 154 0.18 -19.23 8.95
CA SER A 154 0.54 -19.33 7.53
C SER A 154 -0.22 -20.46 6.83
N GLN A 155 -0.27 -21.65 7.42
CA GLN A 155 -1.02 -22.79 6.87
C GLN A 155 -2.53 -22.53 6.81
N LYS A 156 -3.11 -21.90 7.84
CA LYS A 156 -4.52 -21.53 7.87
C LYS A 156 -4.82 -20.46 6.80
N THR A 157 -3.98 -19.46 6.67
CA THR A 157 -4.15 -18.40 5.67
C THR A 157 -4.04 -18.97 4.25
N ASN A 158 -3.07 -19.84 4.00
CA ASN A 158 -2.91 -20.52 2.70
C ASN A 158 -4.13 -21.39 2.37
N ALA A 159 -4.63 -22.19 3.32
CA ALA A 159 -5.81 -23.02 3.11
C ALA A 159 -7.08 -22.17 2.86
N SER A 160 -7.22 -21.07 3.62
CA SER A 160 -8.33 -20.13 3.44
C SER A 160 -8.26 -19.42 2.11
N TYR A 161 -7.07 -18.99 1.67
CA TYR A 161 -6.89 -18.39 0.35
C TYR A 161 -7.15 -19.38 -0.79
N GLN A 162 -6.70 -20.64 -0.67
CA GLN A 162 -6.99 -21.67 -1.68
C GLN A 162 -8.49 -21.91 -1.88
N GLN A 163 -9.29 -21.78 -0.82
CA GLN A 163 -10.73 -21.83 -0.93
C GLN A 163 -11.30 -20.59 -1.63
N GLU A 164 -10.87 -19.42 -1.19
CA GLU A 164 -11.30 -18.12 -1.75
C GLU A 164 -10.84 -17.97 -3.22
N PHE A 165 -9.63 -18.42 -3.55
CA PHE A 165 -9.13 -18.42 -4.93
C PHE A 165 -10.11 -19.05 -5.92
N ARG A 166 -10.71 -20.19 -5.55
CA ARG A 166 -11.73 -20.85 -6.38
C ARG A 166 -12.99 -20.01 -6.51
N GLN A 167 -13.42 -19.38 -5.43
CA GLN A 167 -14.61 -18.51 -5.44
C GLN A 167 -14.37 -17.25 -6.29
N LEU A 168 -13.23 -16.58 -6.13
CA LEU A 168 -12.83 -15.46 -6.96
C LEU A 168 -12.72 -15.84 -8.44
N GLY A 169 -12.15 -17.01 -8.74
CA GLY A 169 -12.09 -17.54 -10.11
C GLY A 169 -13.48 -17.79 -10.72
N MET A 170 -14.44 -18.29 -9.94
CA MET A 170 -15.83 -18.45 -10.38
C MET A 170 -16.50 -17.09 -10.64
N GLN A 171 -16.29 -16.12 -9.74
CA GLN A 171 -16.83 -14.76 -9.94
C GLN A 171 -16.27 -14.12 -11.22
N LEU A 172 -14.95 -14.22 -11.45
CA LEU A 172 -14.29 -13.71 -12.66
C LEU A 172 -14.74 -14.41 -13.96
N SER A 173 -15.30 -15.61 -13.88
CA SER A 173 -15.86 -16.30 -15.05
C SER A 173 -17.24 -15.80 -15.46
N GLY A 174 -17.90 -14.99 -14.62
CA GLY A 174 -19.18 -14.33 -14.87
C GLY A 174 -19.03 -12.92 -15.43
N ARG A 175 -20.19 -12.29 -15.75
CA ARG A 175 -20.24 -10.84 -15.93
C ARG A 175 -20.51 -10.21 -14.58
N LEU A 176 -19.60 -9.35 -14.13
CA LEU A 176 -19.74 -8.61 -12.87
C LEU A 176 -20.33 -7.22 -13.15
N ASP A 177 -21.24 -6.78 -12.27
CA ASP A 177 -21.68 -5.40 -12.23
C ASP A 177 -20.74 -4.52 -11.39
N ALA A 178 -21.05 -3.23 -11.28
CA ALA A 178 -20.21 -2.27 -10.58
C ALA A 178 -20.06 -2.58 -9.08
N ASP A 179 -21.08 -3.07 -8.41
CA ASP A 179 -21.03 -3.40 -6.98
C ASP A 179 -20.27 -4.71 -6.74
N GLU A 180 -20.46 -5.69 -7.61
CA GLU A 180 -19.69 -6.94 -7.59
C GLU A 180 -18.18 -6.69 -7.81
N TRP A 181 -17.80 -5.73 -8.68
CA TRP A 181 -16.40 -5.32 -8.85
C TRP A 181 -15.81 -4.67 -7.59
N LYS A 182 -16.58 -3.85 -6.87
CA LYS A 182 -16.14 -3.28 -5.58
C LYS A 182 -15.89 -4.38 -4.53
N GLU A 183 -16.82 -5.35 -4.44
CA GLU A 183 -16.67 -6.47 -3.52
C GLU A 183 -15.45 -7.33 -3.86
N LEU A 184 -15.26 -7.65 -5.13
CA LEU A 184 -14.12 -8.44 -5.60
C LEU A 184 -12.81 -7.72 -5.33
N TYR A 185 -12.73 -6.42 -5.63
CA TYR A 185 -11.52 -5.63 -5.35
C TYR A 185 -11.21 -5.55 -3.85
N THR A 186 -12.23 -5.39 -3.02
CA THR A 186 -12.07 -5.43 -1.55
C THR A 186 -11.47 -6.75 -1.08
N LYS A 187 -11.91 -7.87 -1.64
CA LYS A 187 -11.35 -9.21 -1.34
C LYS A 187 -9.92 -9.35 -1.85
N LEU A 188 -9.62 -8.87 -3.05
CA LEU A 188 -8.25 -8.89 -3.59
C LEU A 188 -7.30 -8.09 -2.69
N VAL A 189 -7.68 -6.89 -2.28
CA VAL A 189 -6.86 -6.08 -1.35
C VAL A 189 -6.70 -6.77 0.00
N PHE A 190 -7.75 -7.36 0.55
CA PHE A 190 -7.65 -8.13 1.79
C PHE A 190 -6.60 -9.25 1.68
N TRP A 191 -6.68 -10.08 0.63
CA TRP A 191 -5.74 -11.19 0.45
C TRP A 191 -4.33 -10.74 0.13
N GLU A 192 -4.16 -9.65 -0.63
CA GLU A 192 -2.85 -9.04 -0.86
C GLU A 192 -2.14 -8.71 0.45
N LEU A 193 -2.84 -8.02 1.37
CA LEU A 193 -2.31 -7.64 2.68
C LEU A 193 -2.07 -8.85 3.60
N GLN A 194 -2.88 -9.91 3.50
CA GLN A 194 -2.66 -11.13 4.27
C GLN A 194 -1.42 -11.90 3.76
N LEU A 195 -1.24 -11.96 2.44
CA LEU A 195 -0.14 -12.69 1.80
C LEU A 195 1.20 -11.97 1.90
N ASP A 196 1.21 -10.64 2.08
CA ASP A 196 2.44 -9.87 2.34
C ASP A 196 3.21 -10.36 3.57
N ASN A 197 2.50 -10.86 4.56
CA ASN A 197 3.07 -11.34 5.82
C ASN A 197 3.50 -12.81 5.78
N ILE A 198 3.42 -13.47 4.62
CA ILE A 198 3.72 -14.89 4.45
C ILE A 198 4.95 -15.06 3.55
N GLU A 199 5.88 -15.92 3.95
CA GLU A 199 7.09 -16.23 3.17
C GLU A 199 6.84 -17.19 1.98
N ASP A 200 5.60 -17.66 1.78
CA ASP A 200 5.25 -18.58 0.69
C ASP A 200 5.18 -17.84 -0.66
N THR A 201 6.26 -17.90 -1.39
CA THR A 201 6.39 -17.29 -2.72
C THR A 201 5.41 -17.89 -3.73
N GLY A 202 5.08 -19.18 -3.64
CA GLY A 202 4.18 -19.84 -4.58
C GLY A 202 2.74 -19.33 -4.50
N MET A 203 2.24 -19.09 -3.28
CA MET A 203 0.90 -18.53 -3.11
C MET A 203 0.82 -17.08 -3.57
N ARG A 204 1.88 -16.31 -3.37
CA ARG A 204 1.97 -14.93 -3.88
C ARG A 204 1.94 -14.89 -5.41
N GLU A 205 2.68 -15.76 -6.09
CA GLU A 205 2.65 -15.85 -7.55
C GLU A 205 1.26 -16.21 -8.09
N ILE A 206 0.55 -17.13 -7.43
CA ILE A 206 -0.84 -17.50 -7.79
C ILE A 206 -1.78 -16.30 -7.61
N PHE A 207 -1.63 -15.56 -6.51
CA PHE A 207 -2.40 -14.34 -6.25
C PHE A 207 -2.16 -13.26 -7.32
N GLU A 208 -0.90 -13.00 -7.67
CA GLU A 208 -0.54 -12.03 -8.71
C GLU A 208 -1.13 -12.38 -10.08
N MET A 209 -1.16 -13.67 -10.43
CA MET A 209 -1.82 -14.13 -11.66
C MET A 209 -3.33 -13.84 -11.63
N GLN A 210 -4.00 -14.11 -10.52
CA GLN A 210 -5.43 -13.86 -10.35
C GLN A 210 -5.76 -12.36 -10.36
N LYS A 211 -4.94 -11.53 -9.68
CA LYS A 211 -5.07 -10.08 -9.69
C LYS A 211 -4.89 -9.50 -11.08
N LYS A 212 -3.95 -10.03 -11.85
CA LYS A 212 -3.73 -9.63 -13.25
C LYS A 212 -4.93 -10.00 -14.13
N GLU A 213 -5.49 -11.19 -13.97
CA GLU A 213 -6.71 -11.60 -14.70
C GLU A 213 -7.88 -10.69 -14.34
N ALA A 214 -8.07 -10.39 -13.04
CA ALA A 214 -9.11 -9.46 -12.59
C ALA A 214 -8.94 -8.07 -13.21
N ASN A 215 -7.72 -7.52 -13.24
CA ASN A 215 -7.45 -6.23 -13.88
C ASN A 215 -7.79 -6.24 -15.37
N LYS A 216 -7.47 -7.31 -16.08
CA LYS A 216 -7.81 -7.44 -17.51
C LYS A 216 -9.33 -7.39 -17.74
N LEU A 217 -10.08 -8.21 -16.99
CA LEU A 217 -11.55 -8.26 -17.10
C LEU A 217 -12.21 -6.96 -16.64
N PHE A 218 -11.61 -6.28 -15.65
CA PHE A 218 -12.07 -4.96 -15.22
C PHE A 218 -11.85 -3.90 -16.30
N CYS A 219 -10.76 -3.96 -17.06
CA CYS A 219 -10.55 -3.07 -18.20
C CYS A 219 -11.66 -3.28 -19.25
N ASP A 220 -11.98 -4.53 -19.58
CA ASP A 220 -13.07 -4.84 -20.52
C ASP A 220 -14.42 -4.32 -19.98
N PHE A 221 -14.69 -4.46 -18.68
CA PHE A 221 -15.89 -3.92 -18.03
C PHE A 221 -15.97 -2.38 -18.13
N ILE A 222 -14.87 -1.67 -17.91
CA ILE A 222 -14.84 -0.21 -18.04
C ILE A 222 -15.07 0.19 -19.51
N GLU A 223 -14.46 -0.48 -20.46
CA GLU A 223 -14.65 -0.20 -21.89
C GLU A 223 -16.10 -0.38 -22.33
N ASP A 224 -16.79 -1.40 -21.82
CA ASP A 224 -18.18 -1.71 -22.16
C ASP A 224 -19.18 -0.69 -21.56
N ASN A 225 -18.86 -0.03 -20.43
CA ASN A 225 -19.86 0.72 -19.65
C ASN A 225 -19.55 2.22 -19.50
N TYR A 226 -18.27 2.63 -19.58
CA TYR A 226 -17.85 3.98 -19.18
C TYR A 226 -18.53 5.11 -19.97
N LEU A 227 -18.74 4.95 -21.27
CA LEU A 227 -19.35 5.97 -22.11
C LEU A 227 -20.83 6.18 -21.74
N ASP A 228 -21.55 5.11 -21.43
CA ASP A 228 -22.95 5.18 -21.00
C ASP A 228 -23.06 5.88 -19.65
N TRP A 229 -22.19 5.54 -18.69
CA TRP A 229 -22.15 6.21 -17.38
C TRP A 229 -21.91 7.71 -17.49
N THR A 230 -20.98 8.14 -18.33
CA THR A 230 -20.68 9.56 -18.53
C THR A 230 -21.76 10.29 -19.34
N SER A 231 -22.60 9.56 -20.06
CA SER A 231 -23.75 10.08 -20.79
C SER A 231 -25.02 10.22 -19.95
N GLY A 232 -24.97 9.77 -18.68
CA GLY A 232 -26.06 9.94 -17.70
C GLY A 232 -26.94 8.71 -17.54
N ASP A 233 -26.37 7.52 -17.71
CA ASP A 233 -27.03 6.25 -17.38
C ASP A 233 -27.50 6.27 -15.90
N PRO A 234 -28.79 6.01 -15.63
CA PRO A 234 -29.32 5.96 -14.27
C PRO A 234 -28.71 4.84 -13.41
N ASP A 235 -28.19 3.79 -14.04
CA ASP A 235 -27.55 2.66 -13.36
C ASP A 235 -26.03 2.87 -13.17
N ALA A 236 -25.51 4.06 -13.54
CA ALA A 236 -24.11 4.40 -13.33
C ALA A 236 -23.73 4.33 -11.84
N PRO A 237 -22.58 3.76 -11.48
CA PRO A 237 -22.09 3.76 -10.09
C PRO A 237 -21.80 5.18 -9.62
N THR A 238 -21.69 5.37 -8.29
CA THR A 238 -21.20 6.64 -7.75
C THR A 238 -19.80 6.92 -8.26
N MET A 239 -19.66 8.01 -9.02
CA MET A 239 -18.38 8.45 -9.57
C MET A 239 -17.86 9.69 -8.83
N ILE A 240 -16.57 9.96 -8.96
CA ILE A 240 -15.91 11.04 -8.22
C ILE A 240 -16.57 12.42 -8.43
N HIS A 241 -17.07 12.73 -9.61
CA HIS A 241 -17.72 14.00 -9.91
C HIS A 241 -19.10 14.16 -9.24
N THR A 242 -19.79 13.07 -8.91
CA THR A 242 -21.07 13.13 -8.19
C THR A 242 -20.91 12.99 -6.66
N LEU A 243 -19.73 12.59 -6.19
CA LEU A 243 -19.49 12.20 -4.81
C LEU A 243 -19.83 13.27 -3.78
N ILE A 244 -19.50 14.55 -4.05
CA ILE A 244 -19.88 15.63 -3.13
C ILE A 244 -21.41 15.77 -3.09
N LYS A 245 -22.09 15.76 -4.22
CA LYS A 245 -23.54 15.89 -4.32
C LYS A 245 -24.26 14.75 -3.59
N ASP A 246 -23.85 13.51 -3.87
CA ASP A 246 -24.63 12.32 -3.50
C ASP A 246 -24.32 11.83 -2.08
N ARG A 247 -23.09 12.05 -1.58
CA ARG A 247 -22.63 11.47 -0.32
C ARG A 247 -22.23 12.53 0.73
N ILE A 248 -21.61 13.64 0.34
CA ILE A 248 -21.07 14.62 1.28
C ILE A 248 -22.11 15.72 1.57
N ALA A 249 -22.73 16.29 0.56
CA ALA A 249 -23.69 17.38 0.74
C ALA A 249 -24.89 17.04 1.63
N PRO A 250 -25.44 15.80 1.67
CA PRO A 250 -26.49 15.43 2.61
C PRO A 250 -26.09 15.55 4.09
N LEU A 251 -24.79 15.50 4.41
CA LEU A 251 -24.24 15.61 5.77
C LEU A 251 -23.97 17.08 6.15
N ILE A 252 -23.69 17.96 5.18
CA ILE A 252 -23.37 19.37 5.41
C ILE A 252 -24.56 20.09 6.08
N GLY A 253 -24.26 20.70 7.23
CA GLY A 253 -25.25 21.43 8.06
C GLY A 253 -25.98 20.54 9.09
N LYS A 254 -25.77 19.21 9.08
CA LYS A 254 -26.24 18.32 10.15
C LYS A 254 -25.18 18.13 11.23
N GLU A 255 -23.94 18.04 10.84
CA GLU A 255 -22.77 17.87 11.68
C GLU A 255 -21.57 18.62 11.08
N LYS A 256 -20.54 18.88 11.88
CA LYS A 256 -19.31 19.50 11.39
C LYS A 256 -18.47 18.46 10.68
N LEU A 257 -18.04 18.77 9.47
CA LEU A 257 -17.33 17.85 8.60
C LEU A 257 -15.90 18.30 8.31
N ALA A 258 -14.99 17.34 8.28
CA ALA A 258 -13.70 17.46 7.64
C ALA A 258 -13.64 16.46 6.48
N VAL A 259 -13.41 16.93 5.27
CA VAL A 259 -13.27 16.11 4.06
C VAL A 259 -11.80 16.13 3.67
N LEU A 260 -11.12 15.02 3.89
CA LEU A 260 -9.72 14.82 3.57
C LEU A 260 -9.59 14.10 2.23
N VAL A 261 -9.03 14.79 1.25
CA VAL A 261 -8.69 14.23 -0.06
C VAL A 261 -7.18 14.00 -0.09
N ILE A 262 -6.74 12.76 0.03
CA ILE A 262 -5.33 12.40 -0.10
C ILE A 262 -5.08 12.05 -1.56
N ASP A 263 -4.36 12.91 -2.27
CA ASP A 263 -4.05 12.78 -3.68
C ASP A 263 -3.37 11.43 -3.99
N ASN A 264 -3.94 10.67 -4.94
CA ASN A 264 -3.41 9.38 -5.39
C ASN A 264 -3.39 8.27 -4.31
N LEU A 265 -4.30 8.30 -3.33
CA LEU A 265 -4.40 7.27 -2.28
C LEU A 265 -5.15 6.05 -2.79
N ARG A 266 -4.50 4.90 -2.85
CA ARG A 266 -5.14 3.63 -3.19
C ARG A 266 -5.92 3.02 -2.01
N PHE A 267 -6.85 2.12 -2.33
CA PHE A 267 -7.64 1.44 -1.30
C PHE A 267 -6.78 0.53 -0.40
N ASP A 268 -5.77 -0.15 -0.93
CA ASP A 268 -4.83 -0.96 -0.15
C ASP A 268 -3.96 -0.11 0.79
N GLN A 269 -3.57 1.10 0.38
CA GLN A 269 -2.86 2.05 1.25
C GLN A 269 -3.78 2.57 2.38
N TRP A 270 -5.06 2.86 2.06
CA TRP A 270 -6.04 3.17 3.10
C TRP A 270 -6.11 2.05 4.14
N LYS A 271 -6.20 0.79 3.71
CA LYS A 271 -6.27 -0.38 4.62
C LYS A 271 -5.04 -0.50 5.54
N THR A 272 -3.87 -0.06 5.10
CA THR A 272 -2.67 -0.08 5.96
C THR A 272 -2.64 1.05 6.99
N ILE A 273 -3.20 2.21 6.67
CA ILE A 273 -3.27 3.36 7.59
C ILE A 273 -4.54 3.38 8.46
N GLU A 274 -5.54 2.54 8.15
CA GLU A 274 -6.82 2.45 8.87
C GLU A 274 -6.62 2.29 10.40
N GLY A 275 -5.66 1.45 10.82
CA GLY A 275 -5.36 1.22 12.24
C GLY A 275 -4.82 2.45 12.96
N ILE A 276 -4.07 3.32 12.28
CA ILE A 276 -3.54 4.57 12.84
C ILE A 276 -4.68 5.58 13.03
N VAL A 277 -5.48 5.77 12.00
CA VAL A 277 -6.67 6.65 12.04
C VAL A 277 -7.67 6.14 13.06
N GLY A 278 -7.85 4.84 13.15
CA GLY A 278 -8.73 4.14 14.09
C GLY A 278 -8.40 4.35 15.58
N ARG A 279 -7.23 4.89 15.91
CA ARG A 279 -6.91 5.33 17.29
C ARG A 279 -7.79 6.51 17.74
N TYR A 280 -8.22 7.36 16.81
CA TYR A 280 -8.93 8.60 17.07
C TYR A 280 -10.36 8.60 16.56
N PHE A 281 -10.65 7.75 15.58
CA PHE A 281 -11.95 7.68 14.91
C PHE A 281 -12.50 6.27 14.90
N GLN A 282 -13.83 6.18 14.93
CA GLN A 282 -14.56 4.94 14.66
C GLN A 282 -15.07 4.97 13.22
N LYS A 283 -14.83 3.89 12.48
CA LYS A 283 -15.34 3.74 11.11
C LYS A 283 -16.84 3.46 11.15
N GLU A 284 -17.63 4.33 10.51
CA GLU A 284 -19.07 4.13 10.34
C GLU A 284 -19.38 3.43 9.02
N LYS A 285 -18.71 3.88 7.95
CA LYS A 285 -18.92 3.34 6.61
C LYS A 285 -17.61 3.31 5.84
N GLU A 286 -17.44 2.25 5.08
CA GLU A 286 -16.38 2.11 4.08
C GLU A 286 -17.03 1.67 2.78
N ASP A 287 -16.69 2.33 1.70
CA ASP A 287 -17.18 2.05 0.37
C ASP A 287 -16.08 2.33 -0.66
N ILE A 288 -16.26 1.82 -1.84
CA ILE A 288 -15.44 2.10 -3.01
C ILE A 288 -16.29 2.87 -4.00
N VAL A 289 -15.74 3.93 -4.57
CA VAL A 289 -16.37 4.73 -5.62
C VAL A 289 -15.49 4.76 -6.86
N PHE A 290 -16.04 5.14 -7.99
CA PHE A 290 -15.31 5.13 -9.25
C PHE A 290 -14.70 6.50 -9.54
N SER A 291 -13.41 6.54 -9.86
CA SER A 291 -12.78 7.72 -10.47
C SER A 291 -13.23 7.86 -11.92
N ILE A 292 -12.84 8.96 -12.57
CA ILE A 292 -13.11 9.20 -14.00
C ILE A 292 -11.83 9.07 -14.82
N LEU A 293 -11.99 8.85 -16.13
CA LEU A 293 -10.88 8.86 -17.07
C LEU A 293 -10.63 10.28 -17.63
N PRO A 294 -9.39 10.67 -17.81
CA PRO A 294 -8.16 10.06 -17.28
C PRO A 294 -8.14 10.02 -15.74
N THR A 295 -7.64 8.92 -15.17
CA THR A 295 -7.39 8.81 -13.72
C THR A 295 -6.19 9.66 -13.33
N ALA A 296 -6.34 10.97 -13.46
CA ALA A 296 -5.28 11.96 -13.27
C ALA A 296 -5.83 13.18 -12.56
N THR A 297 -5.01 13.76 -11.69
CA THR A 297 -5.34 14.90 -10.82
C THR A 297 -6.00 16.04 -11.58
N HIS A 298 -5.51 16.36 -12.77
CA HIS A 298 -6.07 17.42 -13.62
C HIS A 298 -7.56 17.22 -13.94
N TYR A 299 -7.98 15.98 -14.22
CA TYR A 299 -9.35 15.65 -14.58
C TYR A 299 -10.18 15.28 -13.35
N ALA A 300 -9.76 14.29 -12.61
CA ALA A 300 -10.54 13.70 -11.54
C ALA A 300 -10.75 14.66 -10.35
N ARG A 301 -9.72 15.39 -9.90
CA ARG A 301 -9.86 16.29 -8.76
C ARG A 301 -10.61 17.57 -9.10
N ASN A 302 -10.41 18.12 -10.30
CA ASN A 302 -11.25 19.22 -10.77
C ASN A 302 -12.72 18.79 -10.91
N ALA A 303 -12.98 17.57 -11.40
CA ALA A 303 -14.33 17.03 -11.49
C ALA A 303 -14.98 16.83 -10.11
N PHE A 304 -14.23 16.34 -9.12
CA PHE A 304 -14.67 16.24 -7.73
C PHE A 304 -15.12 17.58 -7.17
N PHE A 305 -14.27 18.61 -7.27
CA PHE A 305 -14.57 19.93 -6.72
C PHE A 305 -15.59 20.71 -7.54
N ALA A 306 -15.65 20.50 -8.84
CA ALA A 306 -16.66 21.14 -9.68
C ALA A 306 -18.03 20.43 -9.61
N GLY A 307 -18.09 19.14 -9.26
CA GLY A 307 -19.29 18.33 -9.37
C GLY A 307 -19.81 18.26 -10.80
N LEU A 308 -18.91 18.17 -11.76
CA LEU A 308 -19.16 18.21 -13.20
C LEU A 308 -18.09 17.38 -13.92
N LEU A 309 -18.44 16.82 -15.05
CA LEU A 309 -17.47 16.18 -15.92
C LEU A 309 -16.59 17.19 -16.67
N PRO A 310 -15.39 16.83 -17.12
CA PRO A 310 -14.40 17.77 -17.64
C PRO A 310 -14.89 18.66 -18.77
N SER A 311 -15.67 18.14 -19.73
CA SER A 311 -16.25 18.95 -20.84
C SER A 311 -17.23 20.01 -20.34
N GLU A 312 -17.98 19.71 -19.28
CA GLU A 312 -18.87 20.68 -18.66
C GLU A 312 -18.11 21.73 -17.86
N ILE A 313 -17.01 21.36 -17.20
CA ILE A 313 -16.15 22.33 -16.51
C ILE A 313 -15.56 23.31 -17.54
N GLU A 314 -15.00 22.82 -18.62
CA GLU A 314 -14.46 23.66 -19.71
C GLU A 314 -15.54 24.63 -20.24
N ARG A 315 -16.74 24.14 -20.49
CA ARG A 315 -17.87 24.94 -21.02
C ARG A 315 -18.36 26.00 -20.03
N ARG A 316 -18.48 25.66 -18.71
CA ARG A 316 -19.03 26.55 -17.68
C ARG A 316 -17.99 27.51 -17.11
N PHE A 317 -16.73 27.10 -17.09
CA PHE A 317 -15.62 27.84 -16.50
C PHE A 317 -14.42 27.95 -17.45
N PRO A 318 -14.61 28.50 -18.68
CA PRO A 318 -13.58 28.50 -19.71
C PRO A 318 -12.31 29.29 -19.33
N THR A 319 -12.40 30.20 -18.37
CA THR A 319 -11.24 30.98 -17.87
C THR A 319 -10.49 30.27 -16.73
N LEU A 320 -11.12 29.29 -16.06
CA LEU A 320 -10.55 28.57 -14.93
C LEU A 320 -10.03 27.17 -15.34
N TRP A 321 -10.68 26.57 -16.34
CA TRP A 321 -10.22 25.32 -16.93
C TRP A 321 -8.93 25.54 -17.74
N LYS A 322 -7.99 24.62 -17.62
CA LYS A 322 -6.76 24.59 -18.41
C LYS A 322 -6.68 23.27 -19.16
N ASN A 323 -6.47 23.33 -20.47
CA ASN A 323 -6.25 22.15 -21.30
C ASN A 323 -4.82 21.62 -21.20
N GLU A 324 -4.54 20.46 -21.79
CA GLU A 324 -3.22 19.82 -21.76
C GLU A 324 -2.11 20.75 -22.31
N ASP A 325 -2.41 21.48 -23.38
CA ASP A 325 -1.46 22.39 -24.07
C ASP A 325 -1.30 23.75 -23.37
N ASP A 326 -2.15 24.10 -22.38
CA ASP A 326 -2.11 25.38 -21.70
C ASP A 326 -0.93 25.48 -20.74
N GLU A 327 -0.32 26.62 -20.59
CA GLU A 327 0.74 26.86 -19.62
C GLU A 327 0.23 26.97 -18.19
N GLY A 328 1.04 26.55 -17.22
CA GLY A 328 0.79 26.68 -15.79
C GLY A 328 0.12 25.46 -15.15
N GLY A 329 -0.15 25.56 -13.84
CA GLY A 329 -0.76 24.49 -13.09
C GLY A 329 -2.21 24.23 -13.49
N LYS A 330 -2.58 22.98 -13.63
CA LYS A 330 -3.92 22.53 -14.09
C LYS A 330 -4.96 22.48 -12.97
N ASN A 331 -4.54 22.52 -11.71
CA ASN A 331 -5.37 22.38 -10.51
C ASN A 331 -5.27 23.61 -9.58
N MET A 332 -5.33 24.81 -10.15
CA MET A 332 -5.19 26.07 -9.40
C MET A 332 -6.54 26.62 -8.91
N HIS A 333 -7.65 26.17 -9.49
CA HIS A 333 -8.99 26.71 -9.28
C HIS A 333 -9.96 25.77 -8.57
N GLU A 334 -9.43 24.74 -7.86
CA GLU A 334 -10.24 23.77 -7.10
C GLU A 334 -11.16 24.47 -6.08
N LYS A 335 -10.69 25.53 -5.42
CA LYS A 335 -11.49 26.33 -4.49
C LYS A 335 -12.67 27.03 -5.18
N ASP A 336 -12.43 27.60 -6.35
CA ASP A 336 -13.46 28.31 -7.12
C ASP A 336 -14.52 27.32 -7.64
N PHE A 337 -14.11 26.13 -8.07
CA PHE A 337 -15.01 25.05 -8.45
C PHE A 337 -15.85 24.55 -7.29
N LEU A 338 -15.26 24.37 -6.10
CA LEU A 338 -15.97 23.98 -4.89
C LEU A 338 -17.02 25.01 -4.49
N GLU A 339 -16.66 26.29 -4.51
CA GLU A 339 -17.60 27.39 -4.21
C GLU A 339 -18.80 27.35 -5.16
N ALA A 340 -18.55 27.21 -6.46
CA ALA A 340 -19.60 27.11 -7.46
C ALA A 340 -20.48 25.87 -7.27
N GLN A 341 -19.88 24.73 -6.88
CA GLN A 341 -20.62 23.51 -6.58
C GLN A 341 -21.51 23.65 -5.33
N LEU A 342 -20.97 24.14 -4.22
CA LEU A 342 -21.74 24.34 -2.99
C LEU A 342 -22.91 25.30 -3.23
N LYS A 343 -22.69 26.38 -3.97
CA LYS A 343 -23.75 27.32 -4.37
C LYS A 343 -24.82 26.63 -5.22
N ARG A 344 -24.43 25.82 -6.20
CA ARG A 344 -25.36 25.05 -7.06
C ARG A 344 -26.19 24.03 -6.28
N LEU A 345 -25.60 23.47 -5.20
CA LEU A 345 -26.27 22.54 -4.29
C LEU A 345 -27.11 23.26 -3.21
N GLY A 346 -27.20 24.59 -3.24
CA GLY A 346 -27.94 25.38 -2.26
C GLY A 346 -27.34 25.36 -0.86
N LYS A 347 -26.06 25.05 -0.71
CA LYS A 347 -25.35 25.00 0.58
C LYS A 347 -24.76 26.36 0.91
N ASN A 348 -25.53 27.17 1.68
CA ASN A 348 -25.06 28.45 2.21
C ASN A 348 -24.50 28.23 3.62
N VAL A 349 -23.27 27.75 3.71
CA VAL A 349 -22.61 27.30 4.94
C VAL A 349 -21.22 27.92 5.08
N LYS A 350 -20.67 27.90 6.30
CA LYS A 350 -19.26 28.25 6.50
C LYS A 350 -18.38 27.08 6.06
N TRP A 351 -17.47 27.35 5.16
CA TRP A 351 -16.57 26.33 4.63
C TRP A 351 -15.14 26.84 4.46
N SER A 352 -14.19 25.92 4.38
CA SER A 352 -12.81 26.23 4.00
C SER A 352 -12.29 25.21 3.00
N TYR A 353 -11.27 25.63 2.24
CA TYR A 353 -10.49 24.80 1.35
C TYR A 353 -9.00 25.04 1.61
N ASN A 354 -8.25 23.97 1.89
CA ASN A 354 -6.83 24.01 2.18
C ASN A 354 -6.09 22.94 1.36
N LYS A 355 -5.07 23.36 0.64
CA LYS A 355 -4.22 22.46 -0.16
C LYS A 355 -2.83 22.40 0.45
N ILE A 356 -2.41 21.21 0.87
CA ILE A 356 -1.16 20.94 1.56
C ILE A 356 -0.20 20.27 0.59
N THR A 357 0.84 21.00 0.19
CA THR A 357 1.85 20.53 -0.75
C THR A 357 3.23 20.30 -0.10
N ASN A 358 3.38 20.66 1.17
CA ASN A 358 4.61 20.47 1.92
C ASN A 358 4.35 20.42 3.43
N VAL A 359 5.37 20.00 4.20
CA VAL A 359 5.30 19.82 5.65
C VAL A 359 4.96 21.13 6.39
N GLU A 360 5.51 22.26 5.96
CA GLU A 360 5.30 23.57 6.58
C GLU A 360 3.84 24.02 6.46
N ALA A 361 3.24 23.86 5.27
CA ALA A 361 1.82 24.14 5.06
C ALA A 361 0.92 23.26 5.94
N GLY A 362 1.28 21.98 6.13
CA GLY A 362 0.58 21.08 7.05
C GLY A 362 0.65 21.55 8.51
N LYS A 363 1.83 21.90 9.01
CA LYS A 363 2.02 22.46 10.37
C LYS A 363 1.19 23.74 10.55
N LYS A 364 1.28 24.67 9.59
CA LYS A 364 0.52 25.92 9.61
C LYS A 364 -1.00 25.68 9.69
N LEU A 365 -1.53 24.72 8.92
CA LEU A 365 -2.95 24.39 8.98
C LEU A 365 -3.33 23.84 10.35
N GLY A 366 -2.52 23.00 10.96
CA GLY A 366 -2.72 22.48 12.31
C GLY A 366 -2.67 23.59 13.38
N ASP A 367 -1.74 24.53 13.29
CA ASP A 367 -1.62 25.66 14.21
C ASP A 367 -2.81 26.63 14.09
N GLN A 368 -3.34 26.77 12.89
CA GLN A 368 -4.50 27.60 12.58
C GLN A 368 -5.85 26.88 12.77
N PHE A 369 -5.89 25.72 13.42
CA PHE A 369 -7.11 24.93 13.64
C PHE A 369 -8.25 25.78 14.22
N HIS A 370 -7.96 26.68 15.15
CA HIS A 370 -8.92 27.59 15.79
C HIS A 370 -9.66 28.52 14.79
N LEU A 371 -9.11 28.78 13.59
CA LEU A 371 -9.73 29.63 12.57
C LEU A 371 -10.79 28.90 11.74
N TRP A 372 -10.70 27.57 11.64
CA TRP A 372 -11.57 26.80 10.77
C TRP A 372 -12.38 25.69 11.48
N LYS A 373 -12.11 25.39 12.76
CA LYS A 373 -12.84 24.38 13.54
C LYS A 373 -14.35 24.62 13.65
N ASP A 374 -14.78 25.87 13.53
CA ASP A 374 -16.20 26.27 13.67
C ASP A 374 -16.94 26.30 12.32
N ASN A 375 -16.27 25.99 11.22
CA ASN A 375 -16.91 25.84 9.92
C ASN A 375 -17.83 24.60 9.90
N ASP A 376 -18.83 24.64 9.03
CA ASP A 376 -19.74 23.51 8.80
C ASP A 376 -19.04 22.37 8.02
N VAL A 377 -18.15 22.75 7.09
CA VAL A 377 -17.34 21.78 6.34
C VAL A 377 -15.96 22.34 5.98
N ASN A 378 -14.95 21.50 6.13
CA ASN A 378 -13.56 21.82 5.78
C ASN A 378 -13.03 20.82 4.78
N PHE A 379 -12.62 21.28 3.60
CA PHE A 379 -11.97 20.46 2.60
C PHE A 379 -10.46 20.62 2.69
N ILE A 380 -9.76 19.51 2.84
CA ILE A 380 -8.31 19.46 2.98
C ILE A 380 -7.76 18.53 1.91
N VAL A 381 -6.95 19.05 1.02
CA VAL A 381 -6.23 18.26 -0.01
C VAL A 381 -4.80 18.04 0.44
N TYR A 382 -4.34 16.80 0.41
CA TYR A 382 -2.99 16.44 0.82
C TYR A 382 -2.25 15.69 -0.30
N ASN A 383 -1.20 16.30 -0.85
CA ASN A 383 -0.54 15.82 -2.08
C ASN A 383 0.62 14.82 -1.86
N PHE A 384 0.78 14.25 -0.68
CA PHE A 384 1.98 13.47 -0.37
C PHE A 384 2.11 12.17 -1.17
N VAL A 385 1.03 11.39 -1.31
CA VAL A 385 1.11 10.06 -1.96
C VAL A 385 1.41 10.23 -3.46
N ASP A 386 0.85 11.25 -4.09
CA ASP A 386 1.19 11.59 -5.46
C ASP A 386 2.66 12.03 -5.60
N MET A 387 3.14 12.89 -4.71
CA MET A 387 4.56 13.27 -4.67
C MET A 387 5.49 12.07 -4.48
N LEU A 388 5.08 11.06 -3.69
CA LEU A 388 5.85 9.83 -3.50
C LEU A 388 5.95 9.02 -4.79
N SER A 389 4.85 8.90 -5.55
CA SER A 389 4.84 8.20 -6.84
C SER A 389 5.77 8.85 -7.87
N HIS A 390 5.76 10.18 -7.94
CA HIS A 390 6.67 10.96 -8.78
C HIS A 390 8.12 10.87 -8.33
N ALA A 391 8.39 11.04 -7.02
CA ALA A 391 9.74 10.92 -6.46
C ALA A 391 10.36 9.54 -6.72
N ARG A 392 9.56 8.46 -6.68
CA ARG A 392 10.01 7.11 -7.02
C ARG A 392 10.44 7.00 -8.49
N THR A 393 9.81 7.72 -9.38
CA THR A 393 10.21 7.76 -10.80
C THR A 393 11.51 8.52 -11.00
N GLU A 394 11.72 9.62 -10.29
CA GLU A 394 12.80 10.57 -10.49
C GLU A 394 14.04 10.31 -9.61
N MET A 395 13.86 9.73 -8.41
CA MET A 395 14.91 9.56 -7.42
C MET A 395 15.24 8.07 -7.20
N GLU A 396 16.49 7.67 -7.50
CA GLU A 396 16.96 6.28 -7.37
C GLU A 396 16.80 5.72 -5.96
N VAL A 397 17.13 6.51 -4.92
CA VAL A 397 16.98 6.11 -3.52
C VAL A 397 15.53 5.76 -3.16
N ILE A 398 14.56 6.55 -3.63
CA ILE A 398 13.14 6.26 -3.37
C ILE A 398 12.69 5.04 -4.18
N ARG A 399 13.26 4.80 -5.34
CA ARG A 399 13.00 3.61 -6.17
C ARG A 399 13.45 2.34 -5.46
N GLU A 400 14.61 2.36 -4.80
CA GLU A 400 15.10 1.23 -4.00
C GLU A 400 14.27 1.00 -2.73
N LEU A 401 13.86 2.06 -2.04
CA LEU A 401 13.04 1.97 -0.82
C LEU A 401 11.61 1.50 -1.08
N ALA A 402 11.06 1.77 -2.25
CA ALA A 402 9.70 1.40 -2.66
C ALA A 402 9.74 0.46 -3.88
N ASP A 403 10.54 -0.58 -3.86
CA ASP A 403 10.77 -1.49 -4.99
C ASP A 403 9.55 -2.37 -5.32
N ASN A 404 8.69 -2.60 -4.34
CA ASN A 404 7.50 -3.45 -4.48
C ASN A 404 6.26 -2.80 -3.81
N GLU A 405 5.10 -3.43 -3.99
CA GLU A 405 3.81 -2.95 -3.48
C GLU A 405 3.79 -2.84 -1.94
N ALA A 406 4.32 -3.83 -1.24
CA ALA A 406 4.35 -3.84 0.23
C ALA A 406 5.24 -2.70 0.78
N ALA A 407 6.41 -2.48 0.17
CA ALA A 407 7.30 -1.38 0.53
C ALA A 407 6.63 -0.01 0.28
N TYR A 408 5.93 0.14 -0.84
CA TYR A 408 5.19 1.37 -1.16
C TYR A 408 4.10 1.67 -0.13
N ARG A 409 3.35 0.65 0.31
CA ARG A 409 2.37 0.76 1.41
C ARG A 409 3.04 1.14 2.75
N SER A 410 4.17 0.51 3.07
CA SER A 410 4.93 0.76 4.31
C SER A 410 5.40 2.21 4.42
N ILE A 411 5.90 2.79 3.32
CA ILE A 411 6.29 4.20 3.28
C ILE A 411 5.09 5.12 3.54
N THR A 412 3.92 4.81 2.97
CA THR A 412 2.69 5.58 3.22
C THR A 412 2.29 5.55 4.70
N THR A 413 2.42 4.40 5.33
CA THR A 413 2.14 4.22 6.78
C THR A 413 3.11 5.04 7.63
N SER A 414 4.41 4.90 7.38
CA SER A 414 5.46 5.64 8.10
C SER A 414 5.31 7.16 7.89
N TRP A 415 4.97 7.59 6.69
CA TRP A 415 4.70 9.00 6.43
C TRP A 415 3.55 9.53 7.28
N LEU A 416 2.41 8.82 7.35
CA LEU A 416 1.27 9.29 8.14
C LEU A 416 1.65 9.43 9.62
N GLU A 417 2.37 8.47 10.18
CA GLU A 417 2.79 8.47 11.59
C GLU A 417 3.68 9.68 11.95
N HIS A 418 4.48 10.16 10.99
CA HIS A 418 5.44 11.25 11.21
C HIS A 418 5.02 12.57 10.54
N SER A 419 3.83 12.63 9.93
CA SER A 419 3.38 13.82 9.21
C SER A 419 2.52 14.74 10.09
N PRO A 420 2.51 16.05 9.80
CA PRO A 420 1.59 17.00 10.45
C PRO A 420 0.11 16.63 10.25
N LEU A 421 -0.21 15.76 9.28
CA LEU A 421 -1.57 15.29 9.06
C LEU A 421 -2.12 14.53 10.26
N LEU A 422 -1.29 13.73 10.94
CA LEU A 422 -1.73 13.00 12.13
C LEU A 422 -2.17 13.95 13.26
N ASP A 423 -1.45 15.06 13.47
CA ASP A 423 -1.82 16.07 14.45
C ASP A 423 -3.10 16.83 14.06
N ILE A 424 -3.30 17.07 12.76
CA ILE A 424 -4.55 17.64 12.25
C ILE A 424 -5.71 16.69 12.52
N LEU A 425 -5.54 15.39 12.26
CA LEU A 425 -6.56 14.36 12.52
C LEU A 425 -6.93 14.28 14.01
N LYS A 426 -5.93 14.32 14.92
CA LYS A 426 -6.20 14.41 16.37
C LYS A 426 -7.07 15.60 16.72
N LYS A 427 -6.73 16.80 16.25
CA LYS A 427 -7.49 18.03 16.49
C LYS A 427 -8.91 17.97 15.94
N ILE A 428 -9.10 17.35 14.77
CA ILE A 428 -10.42 17.12 14.17
C ILE A 428 -11.25 16.19 15.07
N ALA A 429 -10.66 15.11 15.58
CA ALA A 429 -11.32 14.17 16.48
C ALA A 429 -11.66 14.83 17.82
N GLU A 430 -10.72 15.54 18.46
CA GLU A 430 -10.93 16.28 19.71
C GLU A 430 -12.05 17.33 19.60
N ALA A 431 -12.25 17.90 18.42
CA ALA A 431 -13.34 18.84 18.15
C ALA A 431 -14.68 18.16 17.81
N GLY A 432 -14.72 16.82 17.78
CA GLY A 432 -15.92 16.04 17.50
C GLY A 432 -16.43 16.14 16.06
N HIS A 433 -15.56 16.46 15.09
CA HIS A 433 -15.96 16.51 13.69
C HIS A 433 -16.04 15.12 13.11
N LYS A 434 -17.01 14.89 12.23
CA LYS A 434 -17.02 13.74 11.34
C LYS A 434 -15.94 13.91 10.28
N LEU A 435 -15.17 12.84 10.05
CA LEU A 435 -14.11 12.83 9.05
C LEU A 435 -14.54 11.97 7.86
N ILE A 436 -14.36 12.51 6.66
CA ILE A 436 -14.48 11.75 5.41
C ILE A 436 -13.09 11.69 4.79
N ILE A 437 -12.65 10.48 4.45
CA ILE A 437 -11.39 10.26 3.71
C ILE A 437 -11.72 9.71 2.34
N THR A 438 -11.14 10.33 1.30
CA THR A 438 -11.22 9.88 -0.09
C THR A 438 -9.98 10.33 -0.87
N THR A 439 -9.97 10.04 -2.15
CA THR A 439 -8.94 10.47 -3.12
C THR A 439 -9.60 10.86 -4.43
N ASP A 440 -8.85 11.40 -5.35
CA ASP A 440 -9.27 11.69 -6.72
C ASP A 440 -9.04 10.49 -7.67
N HIS A 441 -7.94 9.78 -7.53
CA HIS A 441 -7.59 8.55 -8.26
C HIS A 441 -6.56 7.75 -7.47
N GLY A 442 -6.25 6.55 -7.93
CA GLY A 442 -5.11 5.78 -7.45
C GLY A 442 -4.01 5.67 -8.50
N THR A 443 -3.12 4.70 -8.32
CA THR A 443 -1.93 4.48 -9.16
C THR A 443 -1.64 2.99 -9.28
N ILE A 444 -1.03 2.56 -10.38
CA ILE A 444 -0.63 1.18 -10.62
C ILE A 444 0.85 1.06 -10.91
N LYS A 445 1.48 -0.03 -10.46
CA LYS A 445 2.85 -0.37 -10.82
C LYS A 445 2.89 -0.88 -12.26
N VAL A 446 3.49 -0.11 -13.17
CA VAL A 446 3.53 -0.46 -14.60
C VAL A 446 4.67 -1.42 -14.91
N THR A 447 4.41 -2.38 -15.82
CA THR A 447 5.38 -3.43 -16.17
C THR A 447 5.51 -3.69 -17.66
N LYS A 448 4.43 -3.50 -18.44
CA LYS A 448 4.40 -3.83 -19.87
C LYS A 448 4.41 -2.55 -20.74
N PRO A 449 5.48 -2.30 -21.52
CA PRO A 449 5.53 -1.18 -22.41
C PRO A 449 4.66 -1.40 -23.65
N VAL A 450 3.84 -0.41 -23.98
CA VAL A 450 3.04 -0.34 -25.22
C VAL A 450 3.59 0.80 -26.09
N ARG A 451 3.84 0.48 -27.34
CA ARG A 451 4.37 1.46 -28.30
C ARG A 451 3.28 2.39 -28.76
N ILE A 452 3.55 3.69 -28.68
CA ILE A 452 2.70 4.74 -29.23
C ILE A 452 3.52 5.74 -30.03
N VAL A 453 2.94 6.27 -31.11
CA VAL A 453 3.50 7.38 -31.86
C VAL A 453 2.47 8.51 -31.86
N GLY A 454 2.89 9.74 -31.71
CA GLY A 454 2.01 10.89 -31.70
C GLY A 454 2.76 12.15 -32.17
N GLU A 455 2.00 13.22 -32.38
CA GLU A 455 2.57 14.54 -32.69
C GLU A 455 3.41 15.07 -31.52
N ARG A 456 4.29 16.03 -31.77
CA ARG A 456 5.20 16.62 -30.77
C ARG A 456 4.46 17.22 -29.56
N ASN A 457 3.24 17.67 -29.76
CA ASN A 457 2.41 18.29 -28.72
C ASN A 457 1.51 17.28 -27.96
N THR A 458 1.74 15.97 -28.13
CA THR A 458 1.05 14.96 -27.32
C THR A 458 1.55 15.06 -25.88
N ASN A 459 0.64 14.92 -24.90
CA ASN A 459 0.98 14.99 -23.48
C ASN A 459 2.04 13.96 -23.06
N SER A 460 2.74 14.25 -21.97
CA SER A 460 3.85 13.40 -21.48
C SER A 460 3.40 12.23 -20.60
N ASN A 461 2.13 12.19 -20.16
CA ASN A 461 1.63 11.13 -19.27
C ASN A 461 1.86 9.74 -19.88
N LEU A 462 2.16 8.74 -19.04
CA LEU A 462 2.51 7.39 -19.47
C LEU A 462 1.31 6.44 -19.54
N ARG A 463 0.17 6.82 -18.97
CA ARG A 463 -1.01 5.97 -18.89
C ARG A 463 -2.17 6.44 -19.79
N TYR A 464 -2.12 7.70 -20.27
CA TYR A 464 -3.02 8.17 -21.32
C TYR A 464 -2.31 9.10 -22.29
N LYS A 465 -2.83 9.18 -23.49
CA LYS A 465 -2.41 10.15 -24.50
C LYS A 465 -3.61 10.90 -25.05
N ALA A 466 -3.45 12.20 -25.19
CA ALA A 466 -4.44 13.09 -25.77
C ALA A 466 -3.81 13.87 -26.92
N GLY A 467 -4.33 13.75 -28.12
CA GLY A 467 -3.74 14.41 -29.29
C GLY A 467 -4.27 13.93 -30.63
N ARG A 468 -3.63 14.34 -31.70
CA ARG A 468 -3.94 13.95 -33.08
C ARG A 468 -2.88 13.02 -33.64
N GLY A 469 -3.28 12.25 -34.64
CA GLY A 469 -2.35 11.40 -35.38
C GLY A 469 -1.69 10.35 -34.51
N LEU A 470 -2.37 9.87 -33.47
CA LEU A 470 -1.87 8.82 -32.61
C LEU A 470 -1.87 7.48 -33.39
N SER A 471 -0.76 6.74 -33.29
CA SER A 471 -0.62 5.42 -33.89
C SER A 471 -0.26 4.41 -32.80
N TYR A 472 -1.09 3.39 -32.66
CA TYR A 472 -1.06 2.38 -31.59
C TYR A 472 -1.67 1.08 -32.10
N ASP A 473 -1.47 -0.03 -31.40
CA ASP A 473 -2.26 -1.25 -31.59
C ASP A 473 -3.60 -1.13 -30.83
N ALA A 474 -4.69 -1.08 -31.57
CA ALA A 474 -6.04 -0.92 -31.01
C ALA A 474 -6.47 -2.06 -30.06
N LYS A 475 -5.78 -3.20 -30.08
CA LYS A 475 -6.05 -4.32 -29.15
C LYS A 475 -5.42 -4.15 -27.77
N GLU A 476 -4.43 -3.25 -27.67
CA GLU A 476 -3.68 -3.03 -26.43
C GLU A 476 -4.16 -1.80 -25.65
N VAL A 477 -5.13 -1.05 -26.18
CA VAL A 477 -5.52 0.25 -25.60
C VAL A 477 -7.02 0.46 -25.67
N PHE A 478 -7.55 1.24 -24.74
CA PHE A 478 -8.90 1.80 -24.85
C PHE A 478 -8.86 3.16 -25.56
N VAL A 479 -9.72 3.35 -26.55
CA VAL A 479 -9.70 4.53 -27.42
C VAL A 479 -11.03 5.27 -27.40
N VAL A 480 -10.97 6.55 -27.05
CA VAL A 480 -12.08 7.50 -27.20
C VAL A 480 -11.81 8.41 -28.37
N LYS A 481 -12.34 8.05 -29.54
CA LYS A 481 -12.15 8.81 -30.81
C LYS A 481 -12.83 10.17 -30.79
N ASN A 482 -13.97 10.26 -30.15
CA ASN A 482 -14.69 11.51 -29.94
C ASN A 482 -14.67 11.84 -28.43
N PRO A 483 -13.82 12.75 -27.98
CA PRO A 483 -13.69 13.09 -26.56
C PRO A 483 -15.01 13.48 -25.90
N GLN A 484 -15.95 14.07 -26.65
CA GLN A 484 -17.24 14.50 -26.11
C GLN A 484 -18.16 13.32 -25.71
N GLU A 485 -18.00 12.14 -26.29
CA GLU A 485 -18.74 10.93 -25.90
C GLU A 485 -18.38 10.47 -24.48
N ALA A 486 -17.13 10.69 -24.06
CA ALA A 486 -16.66 10.44 -22.70
C ALA A 486 -16.68 11.71 -21.83
N GLN A 487 -17.40 12.76 -22.24
CA GLN A 487 -17.45 14.05 -21.53
C GLN A 487 -16.05 14.65 -21.24
N LEU A 488 -15.10 14.41 -22.13
CA LEU A 488 -13.76 14.99 -22.09
C LEU A 488 -13.72 16.35 -22.81
N PRO A 489 -12.75 17.21 -22.49
CA PRO A 489 -12.64 18.54 -23.11
C PRO A 489 -12.47 18.44 -24.61
N LYS A 490 -12.94 19.47 -25.31
CA LYS A 490 -12.79 19.56 -26.75
C LYS A 490 -11.38 19.94 -27.11
N LEU A 491 -10.58 18.97 -27.46
CA LEU A 491 -9.27 19.19 -28.07
C LEU A 491 -9.42 19.72 -29.51
N LYS A 492 -8.29 19.90 -30.19
CA LYS A 492 -8.28 20.28 -31.65
C LYS A 492 -9.06 19.26 -32.48
N LEU A 493 -9.49 19.66 -33.65
CA LEU A 493 -10.21 18.79 -34.59
C LEU A 493 -9.43 17.49 -34.83
N SER A 494 -10.14 16.34 -34.80
CA SER A 494 -9.56 14.99 -34.94
C SER A 494 -8.59 14.55 -33.83
N ALA A 495 -8.63 15.18 -32.66
CA ALA A 495 -7.91 14.67 -31.49
C ALA A 495 -8.71 13.58 -30.79
N GLU A 496 -8.01 12.59 -30.28
CA GLU A 496 -8.56 11.44 -29.55
C GLU A 496 -7.84 11.27 -28.22
N PHE A 497 -8.46 10.49 -27.32
CA PHE A 497 -7.84 10.01 -26.09
C PHE A 497 -7.58 8.51 -26.19
N VAL A 498 -6.39 8.11 -25.77
CA VAL A 498 -5.96 6.72 -25.75
C VAL A 498 -5.49 6.38 -24.33
N PHE A 499 -6.05 5.33 -23.76
CA PHE A 499 -5.77 4.92 -22.38
C PHE A 499 -5.05 3.58 -22.36
N ALA A 500 -4.01 3.49 -21.54
CA ALA A 500 -3.33 2.25 -21.24
C ALA A 500 -4.20 1.41 -20.28
N ARG A 501 -4.14 0.12 -20.46
CA ARG A 501 -4.91 -0.89 -19.70
C ARG A 501 -3.99 -1.58 -18.69
N GLU A 502 -4.57 -2.22 -17.69
CA GLU A 502 -3.84 -3.07 -16.76
C GLU A 502 -2.53 -2.40 -16.27
N GLN A 503 -1.39 -3.09 -16.37
CA GLN A 503 -0.05 -2.62 -16.00
C GLN A 503 0.73 -2.05 -17.20
N ASP A 504 0.05 -1.68 -18.28
CA ASP A 504 0.67 -1.18 -19.50
C ASP A 504 1.09 0.29 -19.34
N PHE A 505 2.11 0.72 -20.08
CA PHE A 505 2.52 2.12 -20.15
C PHE A 505 3.04 2.50 -21.53
N PHE A 506 2.81 3.74 -21.94
CA PHE A 506 3.14 4.21 -23.26
C PHE A 506 4.60 4.60 -23.40
N VAL A 507 5.24 4.11 -24.45
CA VAL A 507 6.63 4.43 -24.79
C VAL A 507 6.72 4.81 -26.26
N TYR A 508 7.39 5.93 -26.54
CA TYR A 508 7.70 6.35 -27.92
C TYR A 508 8.83 5.50 -28.51
N PRO A 509 8.85 5.28 -29.84
CA PRO A 509 9.91 4.50 -30.50
C PRO A 509 11.33 5.06 -30.31
N ASN A 510 11.46 6.37 -30.16
CA ASN A 510 12.76 7.02 -29.96
C ASN A 510 13.31 6.68 -28.58
N ASN A 511 14.54 6.14 -28.53
CA ASN A 511 15.18 5.67 -27.29
C ASN A 511 14.33 4.65 -26.49
N TYR A 512 13.58 3.81 -27.20
CA TYR A 512 12.60 2.89 -26.63
C TYR A 512 13.13 2.08 -25.44
N ASN A 513 14.26 1.40 -25.60
CA ASN A 513 14.83 0.55 -24.52
C ASN A 513 15.25 1.38 -23.30
N HIS A 514 15.72 2.62 -23.50
CA HIS A 514 16.04 3.52 -22.39
C HIS A 514 14.78 3.84 -21.58
N PHE A 515 13.70 4.26 -22.22
CA PHE A 515 12.46 4.62 -21.53
C PHE A 515 11.72 3.42 -20.95
N VAL A 516 11.81 2.24 -21.59
CA VAL A 516 11.30 0.99 -21.01
C VAL A 516 11.97 0.70 -19.68
N ASN A 517 13.29 0.79 -19.60
CA ASN A 517 14.04 0.56 -18.36
C ASN A 517 13.82 1.67 -17.33
N TYR A 518 13.66 2.92 -17.77
CA TYR A 518 13.50 4.06 -16.88
C TYR A 518 12.11 4.07 -16.20
N TYR A 519 11.04 3.82 -16.96
CA TYR A 519 9.67 3.87 -16.46
C TYR A 519 9.12 2.52 -16.01
N GLY A 520 9.69 1.41 -16.46
CA GLY A 520 9.31 0.07 -16.03
C GLY A 520 9.38 -0.08 -14.50
N HIS A 521 8.39 -0.72 -13.93
CA HIS A 521 8.24 -0.93 -12.48
C HIS A 521 8.03 0.35 -11.65
N THR A 522 7.74 1.50 -12.26
CA THR A 522 7.32 2.71 -11.54
C THR A 522 5.82 2.71 -11.28
N PHE A 523 5.33 3.56 -10.36
CA PHE A 523 3.91 3.76 -10.12
C PHE A 523 3.42 4.91 -11.00
N GLN A 524 2.38 4.64 -11.80
CA GLN A 524 1.84 5.57 -12.77
C GLN A 524 0.31 5.58 -12.70
N HIS A 525 -0.30 6.66 -13.18
CA HIS A 525 -1.75 6.86 -13.18
C HIS A 525 -2.21 7.57 -14.45
N GLY A 526 -3.50 7.49 -14.78
CA GLY A 526 -4.10 8.11 -15.95
C GLY A 526 -4.84 7.13 -16.86
N GLY A 527 -4.68 5.83 -16.67
CA GLY A 527 -5.28 4.76 -17.46
C GLY A 527 -6.38 3.99 -16.72
N ILE A 528 -6.54 2.72 -17.11
CA ILE A 528 -7.57 1.82 -16.59
C ILE A 528 -6.90 0.70 -15.82
N SER A 529 -7.19 0.65 -14.53
CA SER A 529 -6.91 -0.48 -13.64
C SER A 529 -7.82 -0.42 -12.41
N LEU A 530 -7.93 -1.55 -11.69
CA LEU A 530 -8.64 -1.61 -10.40
C LEU A 530 -8.11 -0.55 -9.44
N GLU A 531 -6.77 -0.43 -9.35
CA GLU A 531 -6.08 0.45 -8.42
C GLU A 531 -6.24 1.94 -8.74
N GLU A 532 -6.39 2.30 -10.03
CA GLU A 532 -6.55 3.69 -10.45
C GLU A 532 -8.00 4.16 -10.34
N ILE A 533 -8.98 3.31 -10.66
CA ILE A 533 -10.40 3.68 -10.78
C ILE A 533 -11.17 3.44 -9.49
N LEU A 534 -10.93 2.33 -8.80
CA LEU A 534 -11.67 1.96 -7.59
C LEU A 534 -11.04 2.60 -6.34
N ILE A 535 -11.58 3.75 -5.96
CA ILE A 535 -11.01 4.62 -4.93
C ILE A 535 -11.78 4.55 -3.61
N PRO A 536 -11.10 4.71 -2.45
CA PRO A 536 -11.75 4.65 -1.15
C PRO A 536 -12.68 5.85 -0.89
N PHE A 537 -13.81 5.57 -0.24
CA PHE A 537 -14.67 6.56 0.40
C PHE A 537 -15.01 6.06 1.81
N VAL A 538 -14.56 6.77 2.83
CA VAL A 538 -14.65 6.32 4.22
C VAL A 538 -15.24 7.39 5.10
N GLU A 539 -16.29 7.05 5.83
CA GLU A 539 -16.94 7.90 6.83
C GLU A 539 -16.53 7.46 8.23
N LEU A 540 -16.09 8.41 9.04
CA LEU A 540 -15.47 8.21 10.34
C LEU A 540 -16.02 9.19 11.35
N THR A 541 -16.43 8.70 12.54
CA THR A 541 -16.87 9.53 13.67
C THR A 541 -15.78 9.60 14.72
N ALA A 542 -15.58 10.75 15.34
CA ALA A 542 -14.65 10.93 16.45
C ALA A 542 -15.02 10.01 17.64
N LYS A 543 -13.99 9.41 18.28
CA LYS A 543 -14.15 8.56 19.48
C LYS A 543 -14.33 9.40 20.72
#